data_7190ffa158b9f0bb0e57b4cfdc5b4a30
#
_entry.id   7190ffa158b9f0bb0e57b4cfdc5b4a30
#
_cell.length_a   1.000
_cell.length_b   1.000
_cell.length_c   1.000
_cell.angle_alpha   90.00
_cell.angle_beta   90.00
_cell.angle_gamma   90.00
#
_symmetry.space_group_name_H-M   'P 1'
#
loop_
_entity.id
_entity.type
_entity.pdbx_description
1 polymer ?
#
loop_
_entity_poly.entity_id
_entity_poly.type
_entity_poly.pdbx_seq_one_letter_code
_entity_poly.pdbx_strand_id
1 'polypeptide(L)'
;IVEQADTHMNRTLFLVLALVLAACASAPPPPRNLENACDLIRERPDIYRAMRQAERQWDVPVYVQMAAMYQESRFDSDARPPYRFAAGVIPMGRQSSALGYSQALDGTWDEYRRATGNRRARRTDIRDAADFMGWYMNQSVERSGVALTDARNQYLAYHEGNAGFNRGSYNAKPWLLRIAREVGERADRYQSQLASCRR
;
A
#
# COMPACT_ATOMS: atom_id res chain seq x y z
N ILE A 1 24.99 -14.30 -49.73
CA ILE A 1 23.87 -15.00 -49.03
C ILE A 1 24.23 -15.31 -47.57
N VAL A 2 25.48 -15.66 -47.25
CA VAL A 2 25.93 -15.99 -45.88
C VAL A 2 25.97 -14.75 -45.00
N GLU A 3 26.36 -13.59 -45.50
CA GLU A 3 26.54 -12.35 -44.74
C GLU A 3 25.21 -11.73 -44.26
N GLN A 4 24.09 -11.95 -44.97
CA GLN A 4 22.76 -11.49 -44.54
C GLN A 4 22.14 -12.33 -43.43
N ALA A 5 22.53 -13.61 -43.29
CA ALA A 5 22.03 -14.49 -42.24
C ALA A 5 22.62 -14.10 -40.86
N ASP A 6 23.91 -13.72 -40.81
CA ASP A 6 24.58 -13.35 -39.55
C ASP A 6 24.07 -12.03 -38.96
N THR A 7 23.68 -11.08 -39.80
CA THR A 7 23.12 -9.80 -39.34
C THR A 7 21.71 -9.95 -38.73
N HIS A 8 20.88 -10.84 -39.24
CA HIS A 8 19.57 -11.12 -38.69
C HIS A 8 19.65 -11.92 -37.38
N MET A 9 20.56 -12.87 -37.30
CA MET A 9 20.79 -13.67 -36.09
C MET A 9 21.32 -12.82 -34.94
N ASN A 10 22.26 -11.90 -35.19
CA ASN A 10 22.74 -10.94 -34.19
C ASN A 10 21.65 -9.97 -33.71
N ARG A 11 20.83 -9.44 -34.61
CA ARG A 11 19.71 -8.54 -34.23
C ARG A 11 18.67 -9.24 -33.36
N THR A 12 18.32 -10.48 -33.68
CA THR A 12 17.37 -11.28 -32.89
C THR A 12 17.93 -11.62 -31.51
N LEU A 13 19.20 -11.96 -31.42
CA LEU A 13 19.89 -12.24 -30.17
C LEU A 13 19.97 -11.01 -29.26
N PHE A 14 20.25 -9.81 -29.81
CA PHE A 14 20.25 -8.55 -29.07
C PHE A 14 18.85 -8.17 -28.57
N LEU A 15 17.80 -8.39 -29.37
CA LEU A 15 16.41 -8.14 -28.96
C LEU A 15 15.96 -9.07 -27.84
N VAL A 16 16.31 -10.35 -27.90
CA VAL A 16 15.98 -11.33 -26.85
C VAL A 16 16.76 -11.02 -25.56
N LEU A 17 18.04 -10.65 -25.66
CA LEU A 17 18.85 -10.28 -24.51
C LEU A 17 18.35 -8.97 -23.85
N ALA A 18 17.90 -7.98 -24.62
CA ALA A 18 17.31 -6.75 -24.11
C ALA A 18 15.95 -6.99 -23.40
N LEU A 19 15.14 -7.92 -23.89
CA LEU A 19 13.89 -8.34 -23.27
C LEU A 19 14.11 -9.07 -21.94
N VAL A 20 15.16 -9.89 -21.82
CA VAL A 20 15.49 -10.60 -20.59
C VAL A 20 16.03 -9.65 -19.51
N LEU A 21 16.79 -8.62 -19.89
CA LEU A 21 17.29 -7.61 -18.94
C LEU A 21 16.16 -6.68 -18.41
N ALA A 22 15.10 -6.46 -19.17
CA ALA A 22 13.95 -5.68 -18.71
C ALA A 22 13.07 -6.42 -17.68
N ALA A 23 13.19 -7.73 -17.56
CA ALA A 23 12.37 -8.56 -16.64
C ALA A 23 12.85 -8.53 -15.18
N CYS A 24 14.03 -7.96 -14.89
CA CYS A 24 14.61 -7.90 -13.54
C CYS A 24 14.51 -6.52 -12.88
N ALA A 25 13.51 -5.71 -13.22
CA ALA A 25 13.26 -4.47 -12.48
C ALA A 25 12.80 -4.80 -11.07
N SER A 26 13.73 -4.76 -10.11
CA SER A 26 13.41 -4.87 -8.68
C SER A 26 12.44 -3.76 -8.28
N ALA A 27 11.51 -4.08 -7.37
CA ALA A 27 10.63 -3.07 -6.81
C ALA A 27 11.45 -1.92 -6.22
N PRO A 28 11.01 -0.65 -6.40
CA PRO A 28 11.72 0.48 -5.82
C PRO A 28 11.79 0.34 -4.30
N PRO A 29 12.93 0.66 -3.67
CA PRO A 29 13.05 0.58 -2.22
C PRO A 29 12.10 1.57 -1.53
N PRO A 30 11.74 1.33 -0.27
CA PRO A 30 11.02 2.31 0.55
C PRO A 30 11.78 3.64 0.64
N PRO A 31 11.06 4.77 0.84
CA PRO A 31 11.71 6.07 1.09
C PRO A 31 12.61 6.01 2.34
N ARG A 32 13.72 6.74 2.33
CA ARG A 32 14.67 6.74 3.45
C ARG A 32 14.18 7.56 4.64
N ASN A 33 13.55 8.71 4.39
CA ASN A 33 13.01 9.57 5.43
C ASN A 33 11.48 9.53 5.44
N LEU A 34 10.94 8.63 6.25
CA LEU A 34 9.49 8.43 6.39
C LEU A 34 8.82 9.43 7.34
N GLU A 35 9.59 10.19 8.13
CA GLU A 35 9.03 11.16 9.08
C GLU A 35 8.74 12.51 8.43
N ASN A 36 9.27 12.75 7.24
CA ASN A 36 9.09 13.99 6.49
C ASN A 36 8.37 13.74 5.18
N ALA A 37 7.11 14.22 5.07
CA ALA A 37 6.30 14.06 3.88
C ALA A 37 6.93 14.72 2.63
N CYS A 38 7.63 15.86 2.78
CA CYS A 38 8.27 16.53 1.67
C CYS A 38 9.45 15.72 1.09
N ASP A 39 10.23 15.08 1.95
CA ASP A 39 11.32 14.20 1.52
C ASP A 39 10.76 12.93 0.88
N LEU A 40 9.74 12.35 1.48
CA LEU A 40 9.07 11.15 0.95
C LEU A 40 8.55 11.40 -0.47
N ILE A 41 7.80 12.47 -0.70
CA ILE A 41 7.22 12.76 -2.03
C ILE A 41 8.28 13.18 -3.05
N ARG A 42 9.42 13.71 -2.61
CA ARG A 42 10.56 14.06 -3.48
C ARG A 42 11.33 12.81 -3.89
N GLU A 43 11.55 11.90 -2.96
CA GLU A 43 12.26 10.63 -3.20
C GLU A 43 11.39 9.64 -3.99
N ARG A 44 10.09 9.58 -3.69
CA ARG A 44 9.13 8.67 -4.30
C ARG A 44 7.89 9.43 -4.83
N PRO A 45 8.05 10.19 -5.90
CA PRO A 45 6.93 10.95 -6.50
C PRO A 45 5.83 10.05 -7.08
N ASP A 46 6.11 8.79 -7.34
CA ASP A 46 5.14 7.77 -7.73
C ASP A 46 4.11 7.50 -6.61
N ILE A 47 4.54 7.42 -5.35
CA ILE A 47 3.67 7.26 -4.18
C ILE A 47 2.69 8.44 -4.10
N TYR A 48 3.21 9.66 -4.18
CA TYR A 48 2.37 10.86 -4.09
C TYR A 48 1.34 10.93 -5.23
N ARG A 49 1.77 10.64 -6.47
CA ARG A 49 0.84 10.62 -7.62
C ARG A 49 -0.25 9.57 -7.46
N ALA A 50 0.09 8.38 -6.98
CA ALA A 50 -0.88 7.30 -6.72
C ALA A 50 -1.92 7.72 -5.68
N MET A 51 -1.47 8.28 -4.54
CA MET A 51 -2.37 8.74 -3.47
C MET A 51 -3.22 9.94 -3.89
N ARG A 52 -2.66 10.87 -4.68
CA ARG A 52 -3.44 11.98 -5.27
C ARG A 52 -4.50 11.48 -6.27
N GLN A 53 -4.24 10.40 -6.97
CA GLN A 53 -5.24 9.77 -7.84
C GLN A 53 -6.35 9.11 -7.01
N ALA A 54 -6.00 8.36 -5.97
CA ALA A 54 -6.96 7.75 -5.05
C ALA A 54 -7.78 8.81 -4.30
N GLU A 55 -7.16 9.93 -3.87
CA GLU A 55 -7.88 11.05 -3.25
C GLU A 55 -8.93 11.65 -4.20
N ARG A 56 -8.62 11.83 -5.48
CA ARG A 56 -9.61 12.32 -6.45
C ARG A 56 -10.77 11.36 -6.71
N GLN A 57 -10.54 10.07 -6.54
CA GLN A 57 -11.53 9.03 -6.82
C GLN A 57 -12.38 8.69 -5.61
N TRP A 58 -11.80 8.71 -4.41
CA TRP A 58 -12.41 8.22 -3.18
C TRP A 58 -12.54 9.26 -2.09
N ASP A 59 -12.11 10.51 -2.34
CA ASP A 59 -12.11 11.65 -1.41
C ASP A 59 -11.29 11.44 -0.12
N VAL A 60 -10.48 10.39 -0.04
CA VAL A 60 -9.59 10.11 1.10
C VAL A 60 -8.35 10.99 1.00
N PRO A 61 -8.10 11.91 1.96
CA PRO A 61 -6.95 12.82 1.87
C PRO A 61 -5.61 12.09 1.81
N VAL A 62 -4.67 12.62 1.02
CA VAL A 62 -3.31 12.03 0.86
C VAL A 62 -2.64 11.77 2.21
N TYR A 63 -2.72 12.71 3.16
CA TYR A 63 -2.08 12.57 4.47
C TYR A 63 -2.64 11.41 5.30
N VAL A 64 -3.93 11.09 5.16
CA VAL A 64 -4.56 9.92 5.80
C VAL A 64 -4.03 8.64 5.20
N GLN A 65 -4.01 8.55 3.86
CA GLN A 65 -3.47 7.41 3.13
C GLN A 65 -1.98 7.18 3.48
N MET A 66 -1.18 8.26 3.51
CA MET A 66 0.25 8.18 3.87
C MET A 66 0.46 7.64 5.28
N ALA A 67 -0.31 8.12 6.26
CA ALA A 67 -0.17 7.69 7.65
C ALA A 67 -0.56 6.22 7.83
N ALA A 68 -1.63 5.78 7.19
CA ALA A 68 -2.05 4.38 7.21
C ALA A 68 -1.02 3.47 6.51
N MET A 69 -0.57 3.83 5.30
CA MET A 69 0.42 3.04 4.55
C MET A 69 1.78 2.97 5.26
N TYR A 70 2.18 4.03 5.94
CA TYR A 70 3.35 3.99 6.82
C TYR A 70 3.20 2.88 7.88
N GLN A 71 2.04 2.83 8.52
CA GLN A 71 1.80 1.85 9.59
C GLN A 71 1.72 0.42 9.05
N GLU A 72 1.15 0.22 7.87
CA GLU A 72 0.98 -1.10 7.28
C GLU A 72 2.29 -1.70 6.77
N SER A 73 3.09 -0.93 6.05
CA SER A 73 4.23 -1.48 5.32
C SER A 73 5.50 -0.62 5.37
N ARG A 74 5.44 0.59 5.92
CA ARG A 74 6.49 1.62 5.75
C ARG A 74 6.82 1.88 4.27
N PHE A 75 5.81 1.81 3.41
CA PHE A 75 5.94 1.93 1.97
C PHE A 75 6.80 0.84 1.30
N ASP A 76 6.90 -0.33 1.91
CA ASP A 76 7.54 -1.50 1.32
C ASP A 76 6.52 -2.27 0.46
N SER A 77 6.83 -2.39 -0.84
CA SER A 77 5.99 -3.12 -1.81
C SER A 77 5.89 -4.61 -1.54
N ASP A 78 6.89 -5.19 -0.90
CA ASP A 78 6.99 -6.63 -0.65
C ASP A 78 6.77 -7.01 0.81
N ALA A 79 6.32 -6.04 1.63
CA ALA A 79 6.03 -6.28 3.04
C ALA A 79 5.10 -7.47 3.23
N ARG A 80 5.48 -8.36 4.16
CA ARG A 80 4.72 -9.57 4.50
C ARG A 80 4.77 -9.83 6.00
N PRO A 81 3.71 -10.40 6.59
CA PRO A 81 3.75 -10.88 7.96
C PRO A 81 4.82 -11.94 8.17
N PRO A 82 5.39 -12.02 9.39
CA PRO A 82 6.38 -13.05 9.72
C PRO A 82 5.80 -14.46 9.64
N TYR A 83 6.67 -15.45 9.49
CA TYR A 83 6.30 -16.85 9.64
C TYR A 83 5.99 -17.19 11.09
N ARG A 84 5.02 -18.08 11.29
CA ARG A 84 4.81 -18.78 12.56
C ARG A 84 5.63 -20.06 12.54
N PHE A 85 6.18 -20.43 13.69
CA PHE A 85 6.93 -21.65 13.85
C PHE A 85 6.33 -22.49 14.97
N ALA A 86 6.13 -23.80 14.73
CA ALA A 86 5.88 -24.77 15.79
C ALA A 86 7.22 -25.21 16.39
N ALA A 87 7.27 -25.37 17.73
CA ALA A 87 8.49 -25.71 18.47
C ALA A 87 9.73 -24.83 18.12
N GLY A 88 9.49 -23.59 17.64
CA GLY A 88 10.55 -22.64 17.29
C GLY A 88 11.29 -22.90 15.97
N VAL A 89 11.06 -24.04 15.30
CA VAL A 89 11.85 -24.46 14.13
C VAL A 89 11.01 -24.92 12.93
N ILE A 90 9.80 -25.41 13.12
CA ILE A 90 8.96 -25.93 12.05
C ILE A 90 8.09 -24.81 11.47
N PRO A 91 8.26 -24.38 10.20
CA PRO A 91 7.49 -23.30 9.62
C PRO A 91 6.03 -23.73 9.42
N MET A 92 5.09 -23.02 10.04
CA MET A 92 3.64 -23.23 9.97
C MET A 92 2.92 -22.26 9.01
N GLY A 93 3.68 -21.61 8.12
CA GLY A 93 3.15 -20.57 7.24
C GLY A 93 3.18 -19.17 7.87
N ARG A 94 2.73 -18.17 7.12
CA ARG A 94 2.68 -16.79 7.59
C ARG A 94 1.48 -16.55 8.52
N GLN A 95 1.55 -15.52 9.34
CA GLN A 95 0.48 -15.17 10.29
C GLN A 95 -0.82 -14.80 9.59
N SER A 96 -0.74 -14.21 8.40
CA SER A 96 -1.88 -13.86 7.55
C SER A 96 -1.48 -13.81 6.07
N SER A 97 -2.45 -13.60 5.18
CA SER A 97 -2.25 -13.40 3.75
C SER A 97 -1.93 -11.94 3.36
N ALA A 98 -1.70 -11.06 4.33
CA ALA A 98 -1.36 -9.65 4.09
C ALA A 98 -0.12 -9.52 3.20
N LEU A 99 -0.16 -8.57 2.26
CA LEU A 99 0.91 -8.37 1.29
C LEU A 99 0.99 -6.92 0.81
N GLY A 100 2.22 -6.45 0.64
CA GLY A 100 2.57 -5.23 -0.08
C GLY A 100 2.24 -3.96 0.67
N TYR A 101 2.10 -2.87 -0.05
CA TYR A 101 1.95 -1.52 0.49
C TYR A 101 0.80 -1.37 1.49
N SER A 102 -0.37 -1.91 1.17
CA SER A 102 -1.59 -1.75 1.97
C SER A 102 -1.87 -2.89 2.93
N GLN A 103 -1.04 -3.94 2.96
CA GLN A 103 -1.23 -5.14 3.78
C GLN A 103 -2.63 -5.77 3.66
N ALA A 104 -3.26 -5.59 2.50
CA ALA A 104 -4.59 -6.16 2.23
C ALA A 104 -4.56 -7.69 2.31
N LEU A 105 -5.58 -8.27 2.95
CA LEU A 105 -5.81 -9.70 2.98
C LEU A 105 -6.39 -10.20 1.64
N ASP A 106 -6.18 -11.47 1.30
CA ASP A 106 -6.64 -12.06 0.04
C ASP A 106 -8.14 -11.82 -0.20
N GLY A 107 -8.99 -12.13 0.79
CA GLY A 107 -10.44 -11.99 0.66
C GLY A 107 -10.89 -10.55 0.42
N THR A 108 -10.32 -9.59 1.14
CA THR A 108 -10.65 -8.16 0.98
C THR A 108 -10.12 -7.60 -0.35
N TRP A 109 -8.94 -8.07 -0.77
CA TRP A 109 -8.38 -7.71 -2.07
C TRP A 109 -9.24 -8.24 -3.23
N ASP A 110 -9.75 -9.44 -3.12
CA ASP A 110 -10.66 -10.01 -4.13
C ASP A 110 -12.02 -9.31 -4.14
N GLU A 111 -12.53 -8.86 -2.98
CA GLU A 111 -13.73 -8.01 -2.91
C GLU A 111 -13.51 -6.70 -3.67
N TYR A 112 -12.40 -6.01 -3.41
CA TYR A 112 -12.01 -4.78 -4.11
C TYR A 112 -11.94 -5.00 -5.64
N ARG A 113 -11.24 -6.05 -6.09
CA ARG A 113 -11.10 -6.35 -7.52
C ARG A 113 -12.45 -6.59 -8.21
N ARG A 114 -13.38 -7.23 -7.51
CA ARG A 114 -14.75 -7.45 -8.02
C ARG A 114 -15.55 -6.15 -8.03
N ALA A 115 -15.47 -5.37 -6.96
CA ALA A 115 -16.26 -4.14 -6.81
C ALA A 115 -15.84 -3.05 -7.81
N THR A 116 -14.54 -2.92 -8.08
CA THR A 116 -13.99 -1.89 -8.98
C THR A 116 -13.80 -2.36 -10.42
N GLY A 117 -13.93 -3.66 -10.69
CA GLY A 117 -13.62 -4.24 -12.01
C GLY A 117 -12.12 -4.35 -12.31
N ASN A 118 -11.23 -3.92 -11.41
CA ASN A 118 -9.78 -3.94 -11.61
C ASN A 118 -9.21 -5.35 -11.35
N ARG A 119 -9.51 -6.28 -12.23
CA ARG A 119 -9.13 -7.70 -12.10
C ARG A 119 -7.61 -7.93 -12.12
N ARG A 120 -6.83 -6.98 -12.67
CA ARG A 120 -5.36 -7.09 -12.80
C ARG A 120 -4.62 -6.37 -11.68
N ALA A 121 -5.32 -5.79 -10.73
CA ALA A 121 -4.70 -5.09 -9.60
C ALA A 121 -3.74 -5.98 -8.82
N ARG A 122 -2.60 -5.41 -8.40
CA ARG A 122 -1.54 -6.08 -7.65
C ARG A 122 -1.25 -5.33 -6.35
N ARG A 123 -1.21 -6.05 -5.24
CA ARG A 123 -0.91 -5.46 -3.91
C ARG A 123 0.49 -4.85 -3.79
N THR A 124 1.39 -5.23 -4.68
CA THR A 124 2.77 -4.72 -4.79
C THR A 124 2.91 -3.52 -5.72
N ASP A 125 1.86 -3.13 -6.45
CA ASP A 125 1.83 -1.90 -7.25
C ASP A 125 1.27 -0.76 -6.40
N ILE A 126 1.98 0.36 -6.34
CA ILE A 126 1.60 1.50 -5.48
C ILE A 126 0.27 2.14 -5.89
N ARG A 127 -0.06 2.16 -7.18
CA ARG A 127 -1.32 2.76 -7.68
C ARG A 127 -2.50 1.91 -7.27
N ASP A 128 -2.38 0.59 -7.45
CA ASP A 128 -3.42 -0.36 -7.07
C ASP A 128 -3.61 -0.39 -5.55
N ALA A 129 -2.51 -0.32 -4.79
CA ALA A 129 -2.56 -0.33 -3.32
C ALA A 129 -3.15 0.97 -2.74
N ALA A 130 -2.84 2.13 -3.33
CA ALA A 130 -3.44 3.41 -2.93
C ALA A 130 -4.92 3.47 -3.30
N ASP A 131 -5.30 2.99 -4.49
CA ASP A 131 -6.69 2.90 -4.93
C ASP A 131 -7.50 1.97 -4.03
N PHE A 132 -6.96 0.79 -3.69
CA PHE A 132 -7.57 -0.11 -2.73
C PHE A 132 -7.80 0.55 -1.35
N MET A 133 -6.77 1.23 -0.83
CA MET A 133 -6.87 1.89 0.47
C MET A 133 -7.92 3.00 0.45
N GLY A 134 -7.96 3.79 -0.62
CA GLY A 134 -9.00 4.80 -0.83
C GLY A 134 -10.40 4.19 -0.90
N TRP A 135 -10.59 3.15 -1.71
CA TRP A 135 -11.84 2.41 -1.80
C TRP A 135 -12.32 1.88 -0.45
N TYR A 136 -11.42 1.26 0.32
CA TYR A 136 -11.78 0.68 1.61
C TYR A 136 -12.17 1.75 2.64
N MET A 137 -11.38 2.82 2.75
CA MET A 137 -11.64 3.92 3.68
C MET A 137 -12.91 4.70 3.32
N ASN A 138 -13.19 4.88 2.03
CA ASN A 138 -14.44 5.48 1.58
C ASN A 138 -15.67 4.67 2.03
N GLN A 139 -15.62 3.34 1.91
CA GLN A 139 -16.70 2.49 2.42
C GLN A 139 -16.89 2.58 3.94
N SER A 140 -15.84 2.91 4.71
CA SER A 140 -15.95 3.06 6.16
C SER A 140 -16.83 4.27 6.56
N VAL A 141 -17.03 5.24 5.66
CA VAL A 141 -17.98 6.32 5.87
C VAL A 141 -19.42 5.78 5.93
N GLU A 142 -19.81 5.01 4.92
CA GLU A 142 -21.16 4.48 4.83
C GLU A 142 -21.42 3.35 5.84
N ARG A 143 -20.43 2.47 6.02
CA ARG A 143 -20.58 1.26 6.86
C ARG A 143 -20.39 1.51 8.34
N SER A 144 -19.62 2.54 8.72
CA SER A 144 -19.19 2.77 10.10
C SER A 144 -19.27 4.22 10.56
N GLY A 145 -19.71 5.15 9.71
CA GLY A 145 -19.82 6.56 10.05
C GLY A 145 -18.50 7.29 10.30
N VAL A 146 -17.36 6.71 9.83
CA VAL A 146 -16.04 7.28 10.08
C VAL A 146 -15.71 8.34 9.04
N ALA A 147 -15.44 9.57 9.48
CA ALA A 147 -15.05 10.65 8.56
C ALA A 147 -13.73 10.33 7.84
N LEU A 148 -13.63 10.70 6.55
CA LEU A 148 -12.42 10.45 5.73
C LEU A 148 -11.17 11.17 6.26
N THR A 149 -11.35 12.25 7.02
CA THR A 149 -10.27 13.02 7.64
C THR A 149 -9.84 12.47 9.00
N ASP A 150 -10.61 11.56 9.60
CA ASP A 150 -10.31 10.95 10.90
C ASP A 150 -9.38 9.73 10.71
N ALA A 151 -8.08 10.01 10.54
CA ALA A 151 -7.08 8.98 10.30
C ALA A 151 -7.02 7.92 11.40
N ARG A 152 -7.27 8.29 12.67
CA ARG A 152 -7.28 7.37 13.81
C ARG A 152 -8.39 6.33 13.67
N ASN A 153 -9.64 6.77 13.49
CA ASN A 153 -10.77 5.86 13.39
C ASN A 153 -10.82 5.15 12.04
N GLN A 154 -10.33 5.79 10.95
CA GLN A 154 -10.11 5.11 9.67
C GLN A 154 -9.14 3.94 9.81
N TYR A 155 -8.05 4.11 10.57
CA TYR A 155 -7.11 3.03 10.82
C TYR A 155 -7.72 1.91 11.69
N LEU A 156 -8.50 2.25 12.71
CA LEU A 156 -9.23 1.24 13.52
C LEU A 156 -10.21 0.42 12.65
N ALA A 157 -10.97 1.07 11.78
CA ALA A 157 -11.90 0.41 10.87
C ALA A 157 -11.15 -0.43 9.81
N TYR A 158 -10.00 0.04 9.35
CA TYR A 158 -9.13 -0.69 8.43
C TYR A 158 -8.59 -1.98 9.04
N HIS A 159 -8.09 -1.91 10.28
CA HIS A 159 -7.51 -3.05 10.99
C HIS A 159 -8.54 -4.08 11.46
N GLU A 160 -9.65 -3.62 12.03
CA GLU A 160 -10.69 -4.51 12.61
C GLU A 160 -11.73 -5.00 11.58
N GLY A 161 -11.73 -4.39 10.40
CA GLY A 161 -12.86 -4.44 9.49
C GLY A 161 -14.04 -3.59 10.00
N ASN A 162 -14.87 -3.08 9.10
CA ASN A 162 -16.02 -2.24 9.47
C ASN A 162 -16.95 -2.90 10.50
N ALA A 163 -17.21 -4.20 10.36
CA ALA A 163 -18.03 -4.93 11.33
C ALA A 163 -17.37 -5.03 12.72
N GLY A 164 -16.06 -5.23 12.78
CA GLY A 164 -15.29 -5.22 14.04
C GLY A 164 -15.26 -3.86 14.69
N PHE A 165 -15.06 -2.81 13.91
CA PHE A 165 -15.11 -1.44 14.37
C PHE A 165 -16.47 -1.10 15.00
N ASN A 166 -17.58 -1.44 14.32
CA ASN A 166 -18.93 -1.16 14.80
C ASN A 166 -19.27 -1.90 16.10
N ARG A 167 -18.68 -3.08 16.32
CA ARG A 167 -18.79 -3.80 17.60
C ARG A 167 -17.84 -3.27 18.69
N GLY A 168 -16.96 -2.35 18.38
CA GLY A 168 -15.96 -1.85 19.32
C GLY A 168 -14.90 -2.87 19.73
N SER A 169 -14.59 -3.86 18.86
CA SER A 169 -13.63 -4.93 19.16
C SER A 169 -12.22 -4.42 19.50
N TYR A 170 -11.86 -3.24 19.01
CA TYR A 170 -10.62 -2.55 19.31
C TYR A 170 -10.48 -2.11 20.79
N ASN A 171 -11.61 -1.96 21.52
CA ASN A 171 -11.57 -1.57 22.93
C ASN A 171 -10.87 -2.60 23.82
N ALA A 172 -10.89 -3.87 23.45
CA ALA A 172 -10.16 -4.93 24.12
C ALA A 172 -8.66 -5.00 23.74
N LYS A 173 -8.18 -4.09 22.88
CA LYS A 173 -6.82 -4.09 22.33
C LYS A 173 -6.07 -2.77 22.61
N PRO A 174 -5.58 -2.54 23.83
CA PRO A 174 -4.87 -1.30 24.18
C PRO A 174 -3.70 -0.96 23.26
N TRP A 175 -3.02 -1.98 22.75
CA TRP A 175 -1.95 -1.83 21.77
C TRP A 175 -2.45 -1.23 20.45
N LEU A 176 -3.63 -1.64 19.97
CA LEU A 176 -4.21 -1.14 18.73
C LEU A 176 -4.69 0.32 18.88
N LEU A 177 -5.28 0.64 20.04
CA LEU A 177 -5.67 2.02 20.36
C LEU A 177 -4.46 2.97 20.39
N ARG A 178 -3.30 2.49 20.89
CA ARG A 178 -2.06 3.26 20.85
C ARG A 178 -1.58 3.47 19.42
N ILE A 179 -1.52 2.42 18.61
CA ILE A 179 -1.12 2.50 17.19
C ILE A 179 -2.04 3.44 16.43
N ALA A 180 -3.35 3.32 16.60
CA ALA A 180 -4.31 4.19 15.90
C ALA A 180 -4.13 5.67 16.28
N ARG A 181 -3.80 5.98 17.53
CA ARG A 181 -3.43 7.34 17.95
C ARG A 181 -2.16 7.83 17.24
N GLU A 182 -1.12 7.00 17.17
CA GLU A 182 0.13 7.31 16.46
C GLU A 182 -0.11 7.55 14.96
N VAL A 183 -1.04 6.83 14.34
CA VAL A 183 -1.47 7.05 12.95
C VAL A 183 -2.16 8.42 12.80
N GLY A 184 -3.04 8.78 13.73
CA GLY A 184 -3.67 10.11 13.75
C GLY A 184 -2.64 11.24 13.86
N GLU A 185 -1.74 11.15 14.86
CA GLU A 185 -0.67 12.13 15.05
C GLU A 185 0.26 12.23 13.83
N ARG A 186 0.53 11.13 13.15
CA ARG A 186 1.31 11.10 11.91
C ARG A 186 0.56 11.77 10.76
N ALA A 187 -0.74 11.53 10.65
CA ALA A 187 -1.58 12.18 9.64
C ALA A 187 -1.56 13.71 9.80
N ASP A 188 -1.67 14.22 11.03
CA ASP A 188 -1.60 15.65 11.33
C ASP A 188 -0.23 16.24 10.95
N ARG A 189 0.87 15.53 11.25
CA ARG A 189 2.22 15.95 10.84
C ARG A 189 2.35 15.98 9.32
N TYR A 190 1.90 14.93 8.61
CA TYR A 190 1.97 14.88 7.16
C TYR A 190 1.10 15.96 6.51
N GLN A 191 -0.09 16.24 7.06
CA GLN A 191 -0.95 17.32 6.58
C GLN A 191 -0.23 18.67 6.65
N SER A 192 0.35 18.99 7.80
CA SER A 192 1.10 20.24 8.01
C SER A 192 2.32 20.36 7.09
N GLN A 193 3.07 19.27 6.93
CA GLN A 193 4.23 19.23 6.06
C GLN A 193 3.85 19.39 4.58
N LEU A 194 2.81 18.67 4.11
CA LEU A 194 2.34 18.76 2.72
C LEU A 194 1.85 20.16 2.35
N ALA A 195 1.27 20.90 3.31
CA ALA A 195 0.87 22.29 3.10
C ALA A 195 2.08 23.22 2.87
N SER A 196 3.24 22.89 3.43
CA SER A 196 4.46 23.68 3.36
C SER A 196 5.49 23.20 2.32
N CYS A 197 5.31 22.01 1.74
CA CYS A 197 6.23 21.52 0.72
C CYS A 197 6.26 22.44 -0.48
N ARG A 198 7.44 23.00 -0.78
CA ARG A 198 7.65 23.72 -2.04
C ARG A 198 7.60 22.72 -3.19
N ARG A 199 6.68 22.94 -4.09
CA ARG A 199 6.52 22.18 -5.33
C ARG A 199 7.58 22.62 -6.35
#